data_8bb3207b05f086078f676297960ea771
#
_entry.id   8bb3207b05f086078f676297960ea771
#
_cell.length_a   1.000
_cell.length_b   1.000
_cell.length_c   1.000
_cell.angle_alpha   90.00
_cell.angle_beta   90.00
_cell.angle_gamma   90.00
#
_symmetry.space_group_name_H-M   'P 1'
#
loop_
_entity.id
_entity.type
_entity.pdbx_description
1 polymer ?
#
loop_
_entity_poly.entity_id
_entity_poly.type
_entity_poly.pdbx_seq_one_letter_code
_entity_poly.pdbx_strand_id
1 'polypeptide(L)'
;VGGYAVCYHGYFRTTGDLDLWVAVEPDNARKLVQLIREFGFDVPELNESLFLQKGRIIRMGEPPTRIELLTEISGCEFAECHARRIEAMLDDIPVSLISLPDLVHNKLKAGRLKDLDDARHLS
;
A
#
# COMPACT_ATOMS: atom_id res chain seq x y z
N VAL A 1 0.17 3.39 1.85
CA VAL A 1 1.65 3.42 1.82
C VAL A 1 2.12 4.02 0.50
N GLY A 2 3.41 4.01 0.23
CA GLY A 2 3.96 4.48 -1.03
C GLY A 2 3.85 5.98 -1.27
N GLY A 3 3.80 6.37 -2.55
CA GLY A 3 3.85 7.78 -2.97
C GLY A 3 2.73 8.65 -2.42
N TYR A 4 1.52 8.13 -2.32
CA TYR A 4 0.41 8.89 -1.74
C TYR A 4 0.64 9.19 -0.26
N ALA A 5 1.18 8.23 0.51
CA ALA A 5 1.51 8.46 1.91
C ALA A 5 2.65 9.47 2.06
N VAL A 6 3.65 9.39 1.18
CA VAL A 6 4.76 10.36 1.14
C VAL A 6 4.21 11.77 0.93
N CYS A 7 3.30 11.95 -0.02
CA CYS A 7 2.68 13.25 -0.28
C CYS A 7 1.86 13.74 0.92
N TYR A 8 1.08 12.88 1.54
CA TYR A 8 0.29 13.25 2.72
C TYR A 8 1.16 13.77 3.86
N HIS A 9 2.30 13.13 4.10
CA HIS A 9 3.21 13.52 5.18
C HIS A 9 4.11 14.72 4.85
N GLY A 10 3.93 15.32 3.68
CA GLY A 10 4.49 16.63 3.38
C GLY A 10 5.54 16.71 2.29
N TYR A 11 6.00 15.59 1.75
CA TYR A 11 6.91 15.63 0.61
C TYR A 11 6.11 15.49 -0.70
N PHE A 12 5.73 16.62 -1.28
CA PHE A 12 4.94 16.64 -2.51
C PHE A 12 5.80 16.27 -3.71
N ARG A 13 5.47 15.15 -4.34
CA ARG A 13 6.12 14.68 -5.55
C ARG A 13 5.11 13.93 -6.42
N THR A 14 5.46 13.72 -7.69
CA THR A 14 4.63 12.95 -8.61
C THR A 14 4.58 11.49 -8.15
N THR A 15 3.39 10.91 -8.20
CA THR A 15 3.19 9.47 -7.98
C THR A 15 2.21 8.93 -9.02
N GLY A 16 2.58 7.81 -9.64
CA GLY A 16 1.77 7.19 -10.69
C GLY A 16 0.90 6.04 -10.21
N ASP A 17 1.09 5.59 -8.97
CA ASP A 17 0.44 4.39 -8.46
C ASP A 17 -0.17 4.65 -7.09
N LEU A 18 -1.35 4.03 -6.86
CA LEU A 18 -1.91 3.95 -5.52
C LEU A 18 -1.47 2.62 -4.91
N ASP A 19 -0.68 2.67 -3.85
CA ASP A 19 -0.15 1.48 -3.18
C ASP A 19 -0.94 1.19 -1.91
N LEU A 20 -1.56 0.02 -1.86
CA LEU A 20 -2.37 -0.43 -0.73
C LEU A 20 -1.71 -1.65 -0.09
N TRP A 21 -1.39 -1.54 1.17
CA TRP A 21 -0.83 -2.65 1.94
C TRP A 21 -1.98 -3.39 2.62
N VAL A 22 -2.08 -4.70 2.40
CA VAL A 22 -3.21 -5.52 2.83
C VAL A 22 -2.77 -6.59 3.82
N ALA A 23 -3.65 -6.90 4.78
CA ALA A 23 -3.39 -7.96 5.75
C ALA A 23 -3.45 -9.33 5.10
N VAL A 24 -2.51 -10.22 5.46
CA VAL A 24 -2.45 -11.60 4.98
C VAL A 24 -3.28 -12.48 5.92
N GLU A 25 -4.60 -12.50 5.69
CA GLU A 25 -5.56 -13.27 6.48
C GLU A 25 -6.64 -13.84 5.56
N PRO A 26 -7.17 -15.06 5.84
CA PRO A 26 -8.15 -15.70 4.96
C PRO A 26 -9.42 -14.87 4.71
N ASP A 27 -9.99 -14.26 5.74
CA ASP A 27 -11.20 -13.44 5.59
C ASP A 27 -10.92 -12.20 4.75
N ASN A 28 -9.76 -11.56 4.95
CA ASN A 28 -9.36 -10.41 4.17
C ASN A 28 -9.10 -10.76 2.71
N ALA A 29 -8.46 -11.90 2.46
CA ALA A 29 -8.21 -12.39 1.11
C ALA A 29 -9.52 -12.60 0.35
N ARG A 30 -10.52 -13.19 0.98
CA ARG A 30 -11.84 -13.41 0.38
C ARG A 30 -12.51 -12.08 0.03
N LYS A 31 -12.47 -11.11 0.93
CA LYS A 31 -13.05 -9.77 0.70
C LYS A 31 -12.34 -9.06 -0.44
N LEU A 32 -11.02 -9.16 -0.52
CA LEU A 32 -10.24 -8.53 -1.58
C LEU A 32 -10.59 -9.11 -2.95
N VAL A 33 -10.70 -10.44 -3.07
CA VAL A 33 -11.08 -11.08 -4.33
C VAL A 33 -12.46 -10.59 -4.78
N GLN A 34 -13.42 -10.55 -3.86
CA GLN A 34 -14.77 -10.09 -4.17
C GLN A 34 -14.77 -8.63 -4.64
N LEU A 35 -14.07 -7.75 -3.92
CA LEU A 35 -13.99 -6.33 -4.28
C LEU A 35 -13.33 -6.11 -5.64
N ILE A 36 -12.27 -6.85 -5.92
CA ILE A 36 -11.55 -6.72 -7.19
C ILE A 36 -12.45 -7.15 -8.35
N ARG A 37 -13.21 -8.23 -8.19
CA ARG A 37 -14.18 -8.65 -9.19
C ARG A 37 -15.26 -7.61 -9.44
N GLU A 38 -15.79 -7.01 -8.38
CA GLU A 38 -16.77 -5.94 -8.48
C GLU A 38 -16.22 -4.72 -9.21
N PHE A 39 -14.91 -4.49 -9.11
CA PHE A 39 -14.22 -3.41 -9.81
C PHE A 39 -14.03 -3.70 -11.31
N GLY A 40 -14.32 -4.92 -11.75
CA GLY A 40 -14.22 -5.31 -13.16
C GLY A 40 -12.98 -6.13 -13.54
N PHE A 41 -12.12 -6.46 -12.57
CA PHE A 41 -10.93 -7.29 -12.82
C PHE A 41 -11.22 -8.76 -12.47
N ASP A 42 -12.19 -9.35 -13.19
CA ASP A 42 -12.57 -10.75 -12.98
C ASP A 42 -11.81 -11.64 -13.96
N VAL A 43 -10.59 -12.03 -13.57
CA VAL A 43 -9.71 -12.87 -14.38
C VAL A 43 -9.50 -14.23 -13.68
N PRO A 44 -9.21 -15.32 -14.46
CA PRO A 44 -9.06 -16.65 -13.87
C PRO A 44 -7.95 -16.76 -12.82
N GLU A 45 -6.91 -15.95 -12.92
CA GLU A 45 -5.78 -15.94 -11.99
C GLU A 45 -6.12 -15.31 -10.64
N LEU A 46 -7.24 -14.58 -10.56
CA LEU A 46 -7.66 -13.94 -9.32
C LEU A 46 -8.25 -14.97 -8.37
N ASN A 47 -7.55 -15.25 -7.28
CA ASN A 47 -8.01 -16.16 -6.25
C ASN A 47 -7.45 -15.77 -4.88
N GLU A 48 -8.00 -16.32 -3.83
CA GLU A 48 -7.63 -15.97 -2.46
C GLU A 48 -6.16 -16.27 -2.15
N SER A 49 -5.57 -17.29 -2.78
CA SER A 49 -4.18 -17.65 -2.50
C SER A 49 -3.18 -16.57 -2.83
N LEU A 50 -3.51 -15.66 -3.77
CA LEU A 50 -2.65 -14.52 -4.10
C LEU A 50 -2.42 -13.61 -2.88
N PHE A 51 -3.42 -13.48 -2.02
CA PHE A 51 -3.38 -12.59 -0.87
C PHE A 51 -3.00 -13.30 0.43
N LEU A 52 -2.68 -14.59 0.35
CA LEU A 52 -2.25 -15.38 1.50
C LEU A 52 -0.75 -15.64 1.52
N GLN A 53 -0.03 -15.15 0.51
CA GLN A 53 1.41 -15.30 0.38
C GLN A 53 2.11 -13.99 0.69
N LYS A 54 3.17 -14.04 1.49
CA LYS A 54 4.02 -12.87 1.75
C LYS A 54 4.83 -12.51 0.52
N GLY A 55 5.22 -11.25 0.41
CA GLY A 55 6.09 -10.78 -0.65
C GLY A 55 5.42 -10.66 -2.02
N ARG A 56 4.10 -10.59 -2.07
CA ARG A 56 3.35 -10.44 -3.32
C ARG A 56 3.02 -8.99 -3.61
N ILE A 57 3.09 -8.63 -4.89
CA ILE A 57 2.61 -7.35 -5.42
C ILE A 57 1.63 -7.69 -6.53
N ILE A 58 0.38 -7.28 -6.36
CA ILE A 58 -0.67 -7.47 -7.35
C ILE A 58 -0.98 -6.11 -7.98
N ARG A 59 -0.75 -5.98 -9.28
CA ARG A 59 -0.94 -4.73 -10.01
C ARG A 59 -2.21 -4.78 -10.85
N MET A 60 -2.98 -3.69 -10.80
CA MET A 60 -4.22 -3.54 -11.58
C MET A 60 -4.20 -2.21 -12.31
N GLY A 61 -4.51 -2.23 -13.61
CA GLY A 61 -4.57 -1.04 -14.44
C GLY A 61 -3.20 -0.58 -14.93
N GLU A 62 -3.19 0.59 -15.55
CA GLU A 62 -2.01 1.20 -16.16
C GLU A 62 -1.75 2.57 -15.53
N PRO A 63 -0.49 3.01 -15.41
CA PRO A 63 -0.22 4.37 -14.95
C PRO A 63 -0.93 5.41 -15.84
N PRO A 64 -1.44 6.52 -15.29
CA PRO A 64 -1.33 6.99 -13.91
C PRO A 64 -2.43 6.49 -12.98
N THR A 65 -3.24 5.53 -13.39
CA THR A 65 -4.37 5.02 -12.61
C THR A 65 -4.14 3.60 -12.08
N ARG A 66 -2.88 3.17 -12.04
CA ARG A 66 -2.53 1.83 -11.55
C ARG A 66 -2.67 1.73 -10.03
N ILE A 67 -3.23 0.61 -9.59
CA ILE A 67 -3.33 0.26 -8.18
C ILE A 67 -2.42 -0.94 -7.91
N GLU A 68 -1.60 -0.86 -6.88
CA GLU A 68 -0.77 -1.97 -6.43
C GLU A 68 -1.23 -2.43 -5.05
N LEU A 69 -1.47 -3.74 -4.92
CA LEU A 69 -1.79 -4.37 -3.64
C LEU A 69 -0.56 -5.11 -3.15
N LEU A 70 -0.10 -4.76 -1.95
CA LEU A 70 1.14 -5.30 -1.38
C LEU A 70 0.80 -6.16 -0.17
N THR A 71 1.31 -7.38 -0.13
CA THR A 71 1.15 -8.25 1.04
C THR A 71 2.30 -8.10 2.04
N GLU A 72 3.37 -7.42 1.64
CA GLU A 72 4.53 -7.18 2.50
C GLU A 72 5.22 -5.88 2.09
N ILE A 73 5.70 -5.12 3.05
CA ILE A 73 6.58 -3.98 2.79
C ILE A 73 7.85 -4.10 3.64
N SER A 74 8.93 -3.49 3.16
CA SER A 74 10.25 -3.62 3.78
C SER A 74 10.27 -3.09 5.21
N GLY A 75 10.77 -3.92 6.14
CA GLY A 75 11.05 -3.51 7.50
C GLY A 75 9.84 -3.33 8.41
N CYS A 76 8.63 -3.64 7.96
CA CYS A 76 7.40 -3.38 8.71
C CYS A 76 6.52 -4.62 8.85
N GLU A 77 5.87 -4.75 10.01
CA GLU A 77 4.86 -5.77 10.29
C GLU A 77 3.47 -5.14 10.20
N PHE A 78 2.56 -5.76 9.46
CA PHE A 78 1.23 -5.17 9.20
C PHE A 78 0.47 -4.87 10.49
N ALA A 79 0.36 -5.84 11.40
CA ALA A 79 -0.44 -5.67 12.62
C ALA A 79 0.04 -4.48 13.46
N GLU A 80 1.35 -4.33 13.59
CA GLU A 80 1.95 -3.24 14.37
C GLU A 80 1.73 -1.89 13.71
N CYS A 81 2.00 -1.80 12.41
CA CYS A 81 1.83 -0.54 11.66
C CYS A 81 0.37 -0.14 11.54
N HIS A 82 -0.52 -1.10 11.34
CA HIS A 82 -1.96 -0.84 11.27
C HIS A 82 -2.50 -0.31 12.61
N ALA A 83 -1.98 -0.82 13.73
CA ALA A 83 -2.35 -0.32 15.06
C ALA A 83 -1.96 1.15 15.26
N ARG A 84 -0.89 1.60 14.60
CA ARG A 84 -0.40 2.99 14.67
C ARG A 84 -0.84 3.86 13.50
N ARG A 85 -1.75 3.36 12.67
CA ARG A 85 -2.17 4.07 11.46
C ARG A 85 -2.83 5.42 11.77
N ILE A 86 -2.82 6.28 10.78
CA ILE A 86 -3.50 7.57 10.83
C ILE A 86 -4.75 7.48 9.97
N GLU A 87 -5.88 7.92 10.51
CA GLU A 87 -7.12 8.04 9.75
C GLU A 87 -7.15 9.42 9.08
N ALA A 88 -7.39 9.42 7.77
CA ALA A 88 -7.40 10.64 6.97
C ALA A 88 -8.54 10.61 5.97
N MET A 89 -8.74 11.72 5.26
CA MET A 89 -9.75 11.83 4.21
C MET A 89 -9.06 12.12 2.89
N LEU A 90 -9.35 11.33 1.85
CA LEU A 90 -8.98 11.62 0.47
C LEU A 90 -10.27 11.82 -0.32
N ASP A 91 -10.52 13.06 -0.77
CA ASP A 91 -11.73 13.42 -1.52
C ASP A 91 -13.02 12.92 -0.81
N ASP A 92 -13.13 13.23 0.49
CA ASP A 92 -14.25 12.84 1.35
C ASP A 92 -14.38 11.34 1.61
N ILE A 93 -13.40 10.54 1.20
CA ILE A 93 -13.35 9.09 1.48
C ILE A 93 -12.41 8.84 2.66
N PRO A 94 -12.87 8.19 3.74
CA PRO A 94 -11.97 7.85 4.84
C PRO A 94 -10.96 6.79 4.41
N VAL A 95 -9.71 7.03 4.72
CA VAL A 95 -8.61 6.10 4.40
C VAL A 95 -7.69 5.94 5.60
N SER A 96 -7.06 4.78 5.68
CA SER A 96 -6.03 4.49 6.69
C SER A 96 -4.66 4.70 6.06
N LEU A 97 -3.84 5.53 6.68
CA LEU A 97 -2.49 5.83 6.22
C LEU A 97 -1.45 5.31 7.21
N ILE A 98 -0.33 4.86 6.67
CA ILE A 98 0.84 4.51 7.47
C ILE A 98 1.31 5.74 8.25
N SER A 99 1.72 5.58 9.51
CA SER A 99 2.26 6.66 10.31
C SER A 99 3.58 7.18 9.73
N LEU A 100 3.93 8.42 10.02
CA LEU A 100 5.18 9.00 9.53
C LEU A 100 6.41 8.21 9.99
N PRO A 101 6.56 7.84 11.28
CA PRO A 101 7.71 7.02 11.68
C PRO A 101 7.80 5.68 10.97
N ASP A 102 6.69 5.00 10.77
CA ASP A 102 6.66 3.71 10.08
C ASP A 102 7.00 3.87 8.60
N LEU A 103 6.50 4.93 7.96
CA LEU A 103 6.82 5.22 6.56
C LEU A 103 8.31 5.50 6.37
N VAL A 104 8.91 6.31 7.21
CA VAL A 104 10.35 6.60 7.16
C VAL A 104 11.15 5.32 7.33
N HIS A 105 10.79 4.49 8.33
CA HIS A 105 11.44 3.21 8.55
C HIS A 105 11.36 2.29 7.33
N ASN A 106 10.17 2.20 6.73
CA ASN A 106 9.96 1.42 5.51
C ASN A 106 10.86 1.90 4.37
N LYS A 107 10.93 3.21 4.14
CA LYS A 107 11.75 3.79 3.08
C LYS A 107 13.23 3.51 3.28
N LEU A 108 13.72 3.65 4.51
CA LEU A 108 15.12 3.35 4.84
C LEU A 108 15.45 1.87 4.61
N LYS A 109 14.55 0.97 4.97
CA LYS A 109 14.75 -0.48 4.80
C LYS A 109 14.65 -0.91 3.34
N ALA A 110 13.77 -0.30 2.56
CA ALA A 110 13.66 -0.56 1.12
C ALA A 110 14.94 -0.16 0.38
N GLY A 111 15.54 0.97 0.75
CA GLY A 111 16.90 1.33 0.39
C GLY A 111 17.17 1.74 -1.06
N ARG A 112 16.17 1.83 -1.92
CA ARG A 112 16.36 2.37 -3.27
C ARG A 112 16.66 3.87 -3.19
N LEU A 113 17.32 4.44 -4.20
CA LEU A 113 17.64 5.87 -4.20
C LEU A 113 16.40 6.73 -4.00
N LYS A 114 15.30 6.40 -4.65
CA LYS A 114 14.02 7.07 -4.49
C LYS A 114 13.51 6.98 -3.05
N ASP A 115 13.64 5.81 -2.42
CA ASP A 115 13.20 5.58 -1.05
C ASP A 115 14.03 6.38 -0.05
N LEU A 116 15.35 6.42 -0.23
CA LEU A 116 16.24 7.21 0.63
C LEU A 116 15.98 8.71 0.49
N ASP A 117 15.69 9.17 -0.72
CA ASP A 117 15.30 10.56 -0.97
C ASP A 117 14.00 10.90 -0.26
N ASP A 118 12.98 10.03 -0.38
CA ASP A 118 11.71 10.20 0.33
C ASP A 118 11.94 10.28 1.85
N ALA A 119 12.73 9.37 2.41
CA ALA A 119 13.02 9.34 3.84
C ALA A 119 13.70 10.62 4.31
N ARG A 120 14.64 11.13 3.53
CA ARG A 120 15.36 12.37 3.84
C ARG A 120 14.40 13.56 3.91
N HIS A 121 13.46 13.67 2.97
CA HIS A 121 12.51 14.78 2.93
C HIS A 121 11.45 14.68 4.04
N LEU A 122 11.15 13.47 4.51
CA LEU A 122 10.15 13.22 5.55
C LEU A 122 10.69 13.32 6.97
N SER A 123 11.99 13.17 7.14
CA SER A 123 12.61 13.15 8.48
C SER A 123 13.23 14.48 8.92
#